data_88da3f041eda134202af558e82d0f4e0
#
_entry.id   88da3f041eda134202af558e82d0f4e0
#
_cell.length_a   1.000
_cell.length_b   1.000
_cell.length_c   1.000
_cell.angle_alpha   90.00
_cell.angle_beta   90.00
_cell.angle_gamma   90.00
#
_symmetry.space_group_name_H-M   'P 1'
#
loop_
_entity.id
_entity.type
_entity.pdbx_description
1 polymer ?
#
loop_
_entity_poly.entity_id
_entity_poly.type
_entity_poly.pdbx_seq_one_letter_code
_entity_poly.pdbx_strand_id
1 'polypeptide(L)'
;MQERRGDPRVDVDVEVHYRTAYEFLSAYTRNISGGGIFVRTPHPLGLNQTVRVRFTLPGITHKFECHGIVVWANAPSSRSALPAGMGIKLEDLDQESQNLLSEYVRDSVPAGSPDQKP
;
A
#
# COMPACT_ATOMS: atom_id res chain seq x y z
N MET A 1 -6.81 -3.83 30.10
CA MET A 1 -6.46 -3.69 29.67
C MET A 1 -6.29 -3.51 29.08
N GLN A 2 -6.24 -3.47 29.09
CA GLN A 2 -5.90 -3.35 28.54
C GLN A 2 -5.45 -3.37 27.89
N GLU A 3 -5.53 -3.47 27.92
CA GLU A 3 -5.08 -3.41 27.35
C GLU A 3 -4.97 -3.35 26.59
N ARG A 4 -5.03 -3.59 26.55
CA ARG A 4 -4.99 -3.39 25.96
C ARG A 4 -5.01 -2.87 25.47
N ARG A 5 -5.07 -2.91 25.60
CA ARG A 5 -5.27 -2.19 25.25
C ARG A 5 -5.22 -1.87 24.52
N GLY A 6 -5.96 -2.00 25.11
CA GLY A 6 -6.05 -2.17 23.72
C GLY A 6 -4.98 -1.49 22.93
N ASP A 7 -4.60 -2.13 21.92
CA ASP A 7 -3.59 -1.56 21.05
C ASP A 7 -4.28 -0.63 20.04
N PRO A 8 -4.18 0.68 20.20
CA PRO A 8 -4.91 1.60 19.34
C PRO A 8 -4.42 1.60 17.90
N ARG A 9 -3.25 1.04 17.63
CA ARG A 9 -2.68 1.09 16.30
C ARG A 9 -3.48 0.33 15.27
N VAL A 10 -4.23 -0.69 15.71
CA VAL A 10 -4.98 -1.53 14.79
C VAL A 10 -6.40 -1.05 14.58
N ASP A 11 -6.72 0.13 15.09
CA ASP A 11 -8.08 0.65 14.96
C ASP A 11 -8.33 1.40 13.68
N VAL A 12 -7.29 1.74 12.95
CA VAL A 12 -7.44 2.54 11.73
C VAL A 12 -7.48 1.63 10.53
N ASP A 13 -8.56 1.74 9.76
CA ASP A 13 -8.72 1.00 8.53
C ASP A 13 -8.37 1.90 7.35
N VAL A 14 -7.61 1.36 6.41
CA VAL A 14 -7.29 2.02 5.16
C VAL A 14 -7.79 1.13 4.04
N GLU A 15 -8.70 1.64 3.24
CA GLU A 15 -9.29 0.85 2.18
C GLU A 15 -9.14 1.58 0.86
N VAL A 16 -8.59 0.89 -0.15
CA VAL A 16 -8.33 1.49 -1.45
C VAL A 16 -8.85 0.57 -2.54
N HIS A 17 -9.56 1.17 -3.50
CA HIS A 17 -10.05 0.42 -4.65
C HIS A 17 -9.39 1.00 -5.88
N TYR A 18 -8.48 0.25 -6.47
CA TYR A 18 -7.77 0.70 -7.66
C TYR A 18 -8.63 0.45 -8.89
N ARG A 19 -8.79 1.46 -9.71
CA ARG A 19 -9.66 1.37 -10.88
C ARG A 19 -8.95 0.86 -12.11
N THR A 20 -7.65 1.12 -12.21
CA THR A 20 -6.86 0.68 -13.35
C THR A 20 -5.57 0.08 -12.84
N ALA A 21 -4.98 -0.78 -13.68
CA ALA A 21 -3.67 -1.35 -13.36
C ALA A 21 -2.64 -0.24 -13.20
N TYR A 22 -2.72 0.79 -14.03
CA TYR A 22 -1.78 1.90 -13.97
C TYR A 22 -1.85 2.61 -12.62
N GLU A 23 -3.08 2.82 -12.13
CA GLU A 23 -3.26 3.47 -10.84
C GLU A 23 -2.57 2.68 -9.73
N PHE A 24 -2.76 1.36 -9.75
CA PHE A 24 -2.11 0.53 -8.75
C PHE A 24 -0.60 0.54 -8.91
N LEU A 25 -0.11 0.36 -10.13
CA LEU A 25 1.33 0.30 -10.35
C LEU A 25 2.02 1.59 -9.98
N SER A 26 1.32 2.71 -10.14
CA SER A 26 1.89 4.00 -9.74
C SER A 26 2.01 4.14 -8.23
N ALA A 27 1.17 3.45 -7.49
CA ALA A 27 1.17 3.53 -6.04
C ALA A 27 2.02 2.46 -5.38
N TYR A 28 2.31 1.38 -6.09
CA TYR A 28 2.99 0.23 -5.51
C TYR A 28 4.49 0.33 -5.66
N THR A 29 5.22 -0.09 -4.63
CA THR A 29 6.68 -0.13 -4.71
C THR A 29 7.19 -1.44 -4.17
N ARG A 30 8.24 -1.97 -4.83
CA ARG A 30 8.96 -3.14 -4.35
C ARG A 30 10.21 -2.77 -3.57
N ASN A 31 10.49 -1.48 -3.47
CA ASN A 31 11.70 -1.03 -2.77
C ASN A 31 11.59 -1.23 -1.27
N ILE A 32 10.39 -1.51 -0.79
CA ILE A 32 10.15 -1.79 0.62
C ILE A 32 9.96 -3.29 0.75
N SER A 33 10.67 -3.89 1.71
CA SER A 33 10.55 -5.33 1.96
C SER A 33 9.09 -5.71 2.19
N GLY A 34 8.61 -6.72 1.45
CA GLY A 34 7.21 -7.12 1.55
C GLY A 34 6.28 -6.29 0.69
N GLY A 35 6.79 -5.22 0.07
CA GLY A 35 5.97 -4.35 -0.75
C GLY A 35 5.36 -3.22 0.03
N GLY A 36 5.05 -2.16 -0.68
CA GLY A 36 4.41 -1.00 -0.07
C GLY A 36 3.50 -0.31 -1.06
N ILE A 37 2.56 0.46 -0.53
CA ILE A 37 1.67 1.25 -1.36
C ILE A 37 1.63 2.68 -0.87
N PHE A 38 1.43 3.61 -1.79
CA PHE A 38 1.24 5.02 -1.47
C PHE A 38 -0.24 5.32 -1.52
N VAL A 39 -0.75 5.96 -0.46
CA VAL A 39 -2.16 6.34 -0.36
C VAL A 39 -2.25 7.84 -0.33
N ARG A 40 -2.94 8.42 -1.31
CA ARG A 40 -3.13 9.87 -1.36
C ARG A 40 -4.20 10.26 -0.37
N THR A 41 -3.89 11.18 0.49
CA THR A 41 -4.84 11.66 1.49
C THR A 41 -4.38 13.02 2.00
N PRO A 42 -5.33 13.95 2.24
CA PRO A 42 -4.96 15.21 2.88
C PRO A 42 -4.69 15.06 4.38
N HIS A 43 -4.95 13.87 4.93
CA HIS A 43 -4.79 13.63 6.37
C HIS A 43 -3.95 12.39 6.60
N PRO A 44 -2.63 12.43 6.26
CA PRO A 44 -1.80 11.26 6.46
C PRO A 44 -1.64 10.95 7.95
N LEU A 45 -1.56 9.68 8.23
CA LEU A 45 -1.34 9.23 9.60
C LEU A 45 0.12 9.41 9.98
N GLY A 46 0.39 9.30 11.27
CA GLY A 46 1.75 9.48 11.76
C GLY A 46 2.65 8.31 11.41
N LEU A 47 3.94 8.60 11.35
CA LEU A 47 4.94 7.56 11.09
C LEU A 47 4.86 6.47 12.15
N ASN A 48 5.07 5.24 11.73
CA ASN A 48 5.07 4.05 12.56
C ASN A 48 3.68 3.65 13.06
N GLN A 49 2.64 4.33 12.60
CA GLN A 49 1.28 3.93 12.91
C GLN A 49 0.96 2.61 12.22
N THR A 50 0.41 1.66 12.96
CA THR A 50 -0.06 0.40 12.39
C THR A 50 -1.49 0.57 11.94
N VAL A 51 -1.80 0.05 10.76
CA VAL A 51 -3.13 0.18 10.16
C VAL A 51 -3.56 -1.16 9.61
N ARG A 52 -4.86 -1.30 9.39
CA ARG A 52 -5.40 -2.44 8.66
C ARG A 52 -5.65 -1.99 7.23
N VAL A 53 -5.02 -2.66 6.29
CA VAL A 53 -5.07 -2.26 4.89
C VAL A 53 -5.90 -3.24 4.10
N ARG A 54 -6.84 -2.74 3.31
CA ARG A 54 -7.61 -3.55 2.39
C ARG A 54 -7.60 -2.87 1.04
N PHE A 55 -7.34 -3.63 0.00
CA PHE A 55 -7.38 -3.05 -1.33
C PHE A 55 -7.82 -4.08 -2.35
N THR A 56 -8.36 -3.59 -3.46
CA THR A 56 -8.79 -4.42 -4.57
C THR A 56 -8.14 -3.94 -5.84
N LEU A 57 -7.96 -4.87 -6.78
CA LEU A 57 -7.34 -4.59 -8.06
C LEU A 57 -8.33 -4.88 -9.17
N PRO A 58 -8.27 -4.12 -10.27
CA PRO A 58 -9.17 -4.38 -11.39
C PRO A 58 -8.84 -5.71 -12.06
N GLY A 59 -9.85 -6.41 -12.47
CA GLY A 59 -9.67 -7.66 -13.22
C GLY A 59 -9.54 -8.90 -12.37
N ILE A 60 -9.43 -8.78 -11.07
CA ILE A 60 -9.41 -9.94 -10.19
C ILE A 60 -10.36 -9.71 -9.04
N THR A 61 -10.94 -10.82 -8.55
CA THR A 61 -11.93 -10.74 -7.49
C THR A 61 -11.33 -10.86 -6.10
N HIS A 62 -10.07 -11.24 -6.02
CA HIS A 62 -9.40 -11.41 -4.73
C HIS A 62 -9.31 -10.08 -3.99
N LYS A 63 -9.66 -10.10 -2.72
CA LYS A 63 -9.53 -8.93 -1.85
C LYS A 63 -8.27 -9.06 -1.03
N PHE A 64 -7.42 -8.06 -1.12
CA PHE A 64 -6.17 -8.07 -0.38
C PHE A 64 -6.39 -7.43 0.98
N GLU A 65 -5.95 -8.08 2.02
CA GLU A 65 -6.12 -7.57 3.37
C GLU A 65 -4.90 -7.94 4.20
N CYS A 66 -4.36 -6.95 4.90
CA CYS A 66 -3.20 -7.18 5.74
C CYS A 66 -3.04 -6.02 6.71
N HIS A 67 -2.08 -6.13 7.60
CA HIS A 67 -1.67 -5.00 8.41
C HIS A 67 -0.57 -4.26 7.67
N GLY A 68 -0.40 -2.99 8.02
CA GLY A 68 0.64 -2.18 7.44
C GLY A 68 1.18 -1.20 8.45
N ILE A 69 2.32 -0.62 8.12
CA ILE A 69 2.96 0.39 8.95
C ILE A 69 3.25 1.60 8.09
N VAL A 70 2.89 2.78 8.59
CA VAL A 70 3.18 4.02 7.89
C VAL A 70 4.67 4.30 7.99
N VAL A 71 5.36 4.30 6.85
CA VAL A 71 6.80 4.50 6.80
C VAL A 71 7.18 5.83 6.17
N TRP A 72 6.20 6.55 5.62
CA TRP A 72 6.43 7.85 5.01
C TRP A 72 5.13 8.64 5.04
N ALA A 73 5.23 9.94 5.25
CA ALA A 73 4.04 10.79 5.27
C ALA A 73 4.39 12.18 4.76
N ASN A 74 3.46 12.78 4.01
CA ASN A 74 3.62 14.11 3.46
C ASN A 74 2.30 14.86 3.58
N ALA A 75 2.28 15.87 4.43
CA ALA A 75 1.08 16.66 4.67
C ALA A 75 0.87 17.69 3.56
N PRO A 76 -0.39 18.11 3.32
CA PRO A 76 -0.66 19.12 2.29
C PRO A 76 0.05 20.45 2.55
N SER A 77 0.28 20.77 3.81
CA SER A 77 0.94 22.03 4.17
C SER A 77 2.44 21.95 4.01
N SER A 78 2.96 20.81 3.66
CA SER A 78 4.39 20.61 3.46
C SER A 78 4.87 21.41 2.26
N ARG A 79 6.13 21.82 2.29
CA ARG A 79 6.75 22.49 1.16
C ARG A 79 7.24 21.51 0.11
N SER A 80 7.03 20.24 0.34
CA SER A 80 7.45 19.22 -0.61
C SER A 80 6.64 19.33 -1.90
N ALA A 81 7.29 19.05 -3.02
CA ALA A 81 6.61 18.99 -4.30
C ALA A 81 5.84 17.69 -4.47
N LEU A 82 6.01 16.74 -3.54
CA LEU A 82 5.33 15.47 -3.61
C LEU A 82 3.88 15.61 -3.18
N PRO A 83 2.98 14.79 -3.72
CA PRO A 83 1.57 14.86 -3.32
C PRO A 83 1.38 14.49 -1.86
N ALA A 84 0.35 15.07 -1.27
CA ALA A 84 -0.02 14.73 0.11
C ALA A 84 -0.44 13.27 0.17
N GLY A 85 0.01 12.57 1.21
CA GLY A 85 -0.33 11.18 1.37
C GLY A 85 0.63 10.47 2.30
N MET A 86 0.56 9.16 2.27
CA MET A 86 1.40 8.34 3.14
C MET A 86 1.80 7.06 2.43
N GLY A 87 3.01 6.59 2.73
CA GLY A 87 3.48 5.31 2.24
C GLY A 87 3.31 4.27 3.33
N ILE A 88 2.75 3.13 2.96
CA ILE A 88 2.45 2.06 3.90
C ILE A 88 3.20 0.82 3.48
N LYS A 89 4.00 0.28 4.40
CA LYS A 89 4.65 -1.00 4.21
C LYS A 89 3.64 -2.10 4.54
N LEU A 90 3.47 -3.05 3.62
CA LEU A 90 2.56 -4.17 3.83
C LEU A 90 3.29 -5.24 4.65
N GLU A 91 2.67 -5.67 5.75
CA GLU A 91 3.39 -6.48 6.74
C GLU A 91 3.11 -7.96 6.66
N ASP A 92 1.84 -8.34 6.50
CA ASP A 92 1.50 -9.74 6.69
C ASP A 92 0.54 -10.28 5.64
N LEU A 93 0.75 -9.89 4.38
CA LEU A 93 0.01 -10.51 3.30
C LEU A 93 0.28 -12.01 3.32
N ASP A 94 -0.79 -12.82 3.20
CA ASP A 94 -0.61 -14.25 3.14
C ASP A 94 0.06 -14.66 1.83
N GLN A 95 0.49 -15.91 1.76
CA GLN A 95 1.27 -16.36 0.61
C GLN A 95 0.47 -16.30 -0.67
N GLU A 96 -0.81 -16.64 -0.61
CA GLU A 96 -1.66 -16.59 -1.80
C GLU A 96 -1.75 -15.15 -2.31
N SER A 97 -1.96 -14.19 -1.43
CA SER A 97 -2.05 -12.79 -1.81
C SER A 97 -0.72 -12.29 -2.38
N GLN A 98 0.40 -12.69 -1.77
CA GLN A 98 1.70 -12.31 -2.28
C GLN A 98 1.92 -12.83 -3.68
N ASN A 99 1.53 -14.08 -3.93
CA ASN A 99 1.69 -14.67 -5.25
C ASN A 99 0.83 -13.96 -6.28
N LEU A 100 -0.43 -13.69 -5.94
CA LEU A 100 -1.33 -12.99 -6.84
C LEU A 100 -0.82 -11.59 -7.15
N LEU A 101 -0.30 -10.90 -6.14
CA LEU A 101 0.20 -9.56 -6.31
C LEU A 101 1.42 -9.56 -7.22
N SER A 102 2.34 -10.48 -7.01
CA SER A 102 3.53 -10.60 -7.84
C SER A 102 3.16 -10.88 -9.30
N GLU A 103 2.21 -11.77 -9.52
CA GLU A 103 1.77 -12.08 -10.86
C GLU A 103 1.10 -10.87 -11.51
N TYR A 104 0.27 -10.19 -10.74
CA TYR A 104 -0.43 -9.03 -11.26
C TYR A 104 0.55 -7.95 -11.71
N VAL A 105 1.55 -7.67 -10.88
CA VAL A 105 2.54 -6.65 -11.21
C VAL A 105 3.32 -7.07 -12.45
N ARG A 106 3.76 -8.33 -12.50
CA ARG A 106 4.52 -8.81 -13.64
C ARG A 106 3.71 -8.74 -14.93
N ASP A 107 2.45 -9.15 -14.87
CA ASP A 107 1.62 -9.22 -16.07
C ASP A 107 1.13 -7.86 -16.53
N SER A 108 1.11 -6.89 -15.63
CA SER A 108 0.61 -5.55 -15.95
C SER A 108 1.70 -4.63 -16.50
N VAL A 109 2.97 -4.99 -16.33
CA VAL A 109 4.06 -4.19 -16.85
C VAL A 109 4.28 -4.55 -18.30
N PRO A 110 4.20 -3.55 -19.22
CA PRO A 110 4.35 -3.87 -20.64
C PRO A 110 5.72 -4.45 -20.96
N ALA A 111 5.73 -5.37 -21.91
CA ALA A 111 6.98 -5.93 -22.40
C ALA A 111 7.81 -4.81 -23.00
N GLY A 112 9.11 -4.84 -22.73
CA GLY A 112 10.01 -3.79 -23.20
C GLY A 112 10.07 -2.59 -22.31
N SER A 113 9.34 -2.59 -21.20
CA SER A 113 9.43 -1.54 -20.22
C SER A 113 10.85 -1.41 -19.70
N PRO A 114 11.33 -0.19 -19.45
CA PRO A 114 12.67 -0.01 -18.89
C PRO A 114 12.85 -0.74 -17.56
N ASP A 115 11.79 -0.90 -16.81
CA ASP A 115 11.85 -1.58 -15.52
C ASP A 115 12.17 -3.05 -15.65
N GLN A 116 12.01 -3.62 -16.83
CA GLN A 116 12.25 -5.03 -17.04
C GLN A 116 13.62 -5.31 -17.60
N LYS A 117 14.36 -4.31 -17.86
CA LYS A 117 15.71 -4.52 -18.37
C LYS A 117 16.62 -5.00 -17.26
N PRO A 118 17.48 -5.92 -17.57
CA PRO A 118 18.43 -6.41 -16.57
C PRO A 118 19.38 -5.33 -16.10
#